data_41aa0031c69ab16981879970a992fc02
#
_entry.id   41aa0031c69ab16981879970a992fc02
#
_cell.length_a   1.000
_cell.length_b   1.000
_cell.length_c   1.000
_cell.angle_alpha   90.00
_cell.angle_beta   90.00
_cell.angle_gamma   90.00
#
_symmetry.space_group_name_H-M   'P 1'
#
loop_
_entity.id
_entity.type
_entity.pdbx_description
1 polymer ?
#
loop_
_entity_poly.entity_id
_entity_poly.type
_entity_poly.pdbx_seq_one_letter_code
_entity_poly.pdbx_strand_id
1 'polypeptide(L)'
;MNDRLSLPKDKIRVLLLEGVNDAAAELFVAAGYRNLERLPKALDAEALEKALTDVRILGIRSRTQMTEAVFAHAPRLFTLGCFSVG
;
A
#
# COMPACT_ATOMS: atom_id res chain seq x y z
N MET A 1 20.53 15.63 8.77
CA MET A 1 19.14 15.24 8.54
C MET A 1 18.73 15.43 7.10
N ASN A 2 18.11 14.47 6.55
CA ASN A 2 17.79 14.53 5.15
C ASN A 2 16.28 14.66 4.96
N ASP A 3 15.81 15.89 4.87
CA ASP A 3 14.37 16.17 4.79
C ASP A 3 13.72 15.63 3.52
N ARG A 4 14.51 15.38 2.48
CA ARG A 4 13.96 14.85 1.23
C ARG A 4 13.36 13.46 1.42
N LEU A 5 13.81 12.74 2.43
CA LEU A 5 13.33 11.40 2.71
C LEU A 5 12.25 11.38 3.76
N SER A 6 11.90 12.54 4.31
CA SER A 6 10.93 12.66 5.38
C SER A 6 9.66 13.29 4.88
N LEU A 7 8.82 12.50 4.27
CA LEU A 7 7.51 12.98 3.86
C LEU A 7 6.58 13.03 5.07
N PRO A 8 5.76 14.08 5.20
CA PRO A 8 4.70 14.04 6.21
C PRO A 8 3.83 12.81 5.99
N LYS A 9 3.46 12.16 7.08
CA LYS A 9 2.69 10.92 6.98
C LYS A 9 1.33 11.12 6.29
N ASP A 10 0.74 12.29 6.39
CA ASP A 10 -0.52 12.59 5.72
C ASP A 10 -0.36 12.73 4.20
N LYS A 11 0.87 12.82 3.70
CA LYS A 11 1.17 12.84 2.27
C LYS A 11 1.55 11.48 1.72
N ILE A 12 1.76 10.51 2.58
CA ILE A 12 2.13 9.16 2.17
C ILE A 12 0.86 8.37 1.89
N ARG A 13 0.69 7.97 0.64
CA ARG A 13 -0.48 7.21 0.26
C ARG A 13 -0.29 5.74 0.62
N VAL A 14 -1.23 5.24 1.41
CA VAL A 14 -1.26 3.83 1.84
C VAL A 14 -2.45 3.16 1.19
N LEU A 15 -2.22 2.02 0.55
CA LEU A 15 -3.29 1.24 -0.05
C LEU A 15 -3.30 -0.15 0.58
N LEU A 16 -4.44 -0.56 1.12
CA LEU A 16 -4.61 -1.87 1.74
C LEU A 16 -5.65 -2.65 0.94
N LEU A 17 -5.23 -3.77 0.38
CA LEU A 17 -6.08 -4.59 -0.48
C LEU A 17 -6.56 -5.85 0.23
N GLU A 18 -7.53 -6.52 -0.37
CA GLU A 18 -8.00 -7.84 0.04
C GLU A 18 -8.60 -7.86 1.44
N GLY A 19 -9.17 -6.75 1.88
CA GLY A 19 -9.79 -6.69 3.20
C GLY A 19 -8.79 -6.89 4.33
N VAL A 20 -7.60 -6.33 4.20
CA VAL A 20 -6.60 -6.39 5.26
C VAL A 20 -7.24 -6.01 6.59
N ASN A 21 -6.88 -6.72 7.64
CA ASN A 21 -7.46 -6.65 8.96
C ASN A 21 -7.61 -5.21 9.47
N ASP A 22 -8.73 -4.94 10.15
CA ASP A 22 -8.99 -3.61 10.72
C ASP A 22 -7.90 -3.17 11.68
N ALA A 23 -7.33 -4.10 12.44
CA ALA A 23 -6.26 -3.76 13.38
C ALA A 23 -5.05 -3.22 12.65
N ALA A 24 -4.71 -3.77 11.49
CA ALA A 24 -3.60 -3.26 10.69
C ALA A 24 -3.88 -1.85 10.22
N ALA A 25 -5.10 -1.59 9.73
CA ALA A 25 -5.50 -0.25 9.30
C ALA A 25 -5.43 0.74 10.46
N GLU A 26 -5.90 0.32 11.63
CA GLU A 26 -5.86 1.18 12.82
C GLU A 26 -4.44 1.52 13.23
N LEU A 27 -3.51 0.60 13.08
CA LEU A 27 -2.11 0.88 13.38
C LEU A 27 -1.55 2.00 12.50
N PHE A 28 -1.90 1.98 11.20
CA PHE A 28 -1.48 3.05 10.31
C PHE A 28 -2.10 4.39 10.70
N VAL A 29 -3.37 4.39 11.03
CA VAL A 29 -4.05 5.61 11.45
C VAL A 29 -3.44 6.13 12.75
N ALA A 30 -3.23 5.25 13.71
CA ALA A 30 -2.62 5.62 14.99
C ALA A 30 -1.20 6.17 14.81
N ALA A 31 -0.48 5.68 13.80
CA ALA A 31 0.86 6.15 13.50
C ALA A 31 0.89 7.49 12.76
N GLY A 32 -0.28 8.00 12.36
CA GLY A 32 -0.37 9.31 11.72
C GLY A 32 -0.60 9.29 10.21
N TYR A 33 -0.80 8.11 9.62
CA TYR A 33 -1.07 8.00 8.19
C TYR A 33 -2.55 8.30 7.95
N ARG A 34 -2.83 9.39 7.25
CA ARG A 34 -4.20 9.81 6.99
C ARG A 34 -4.67 9.54 5.57
N ASN A 35 -3.76 9.37 4.64
CA ASN A 35 -4.09 9.10 3.25
C ASN A 35 -4.10 7.58 3.03
N LEU A 36 -5.10 6.93 3.61
CA LEU A 36 -5.20 5.48 3.62
C LEU A 36 -6.48 5.05 2.94
N GLU A 37 -6.33 4.19 1.93
CA GLU A 37 -7.45 3.62 1.21
C GLU A 37 -7.49 2.11 1.44
N ARG A 38 -8.70 1.57 1.66
CA ARG A 38 -8.89 0.15 1.86
C ARG A 38 -9.86 -0.39 0.82
N LEU A 39 -9.50 -1.49 0.20
CA LEU A 39 -10.36 -2.17 -0.76
C LEU A 39 -10.57 -3.61 -0.32
N PRO A 40 -11.80 -4.13 -0.44
CA PRO A 40 -12.10 -5.48 0.06
C PRO A 40 -11.59 -6.60 -0.83
N LYS A 41 -11.13 -6.28 -2.03
CA LYS A 41 -10.73 -7.27 -3.02
C LYS A 41 -9.30 -7.08 -3.46
N ALA A 42 -8.73 -8.15 -4.01
CA ALA A 42 -7.50 -8.02 -4.78
C ALA A 42 -7.83 -7.31 -6.09
N LEU A 43 -6.86 -6.58 -6.63
CA LEU A 43 -6.99 -5.93 -7.93
C LEU A 43 -6.30 -6.80 -8.99
N ASP A 44 -6.84 -6.80 -10.20
CA ASP A 44 -6.14 -7.45 -11.29
C ASP A 44 -4.91 -6.62 -11.68
N ALA A 45 -4.07 -7.16 -12.56
CA ALA A 45 -2.79 -6.52 -12.88
C ALA A 45 -2.98 -5.11 -13.42
N GLU A 46 -3.95 -4.91 -14.31
CA GLU A 46 -4.16 -3.60 -14.92
C GLU A 46 -4.63 -2.57 -13.89
N ALA A 47 -5.62 -2.95 -13.07
CA ALA A 47 -6.13 -2.04 -12.04
C ALA A 47 -5.05 -1.76 -11.00
N LEU A 48 -4.26 -2.76 -10.67
CA LEU A 48 -3.19 -2.63 -9.69
C LEU A 48 -2.11 -1.66 -10.18
N GLU A 49 -1.73 -1.77 -11.45
CA GLU A 49 -0.73 -0.86 -12.03
C GLU A 49 -1.20 0.58 -11.96
N LYS A 50 -2.47 0.81 -12.28
CA LYS A 50 -3.03 2.16 -12.21
C LYS A 50 -3.10 2.68 -10.78
N ALA A 51 -3.49 1.82 -9.86
CA ALA A 51 -3.64 2.21 -8.46
C ALA A 51 -2.31 2.56 -7.81
N LEU A 52 -1.24 1.89 -8.20
CA LEU A 52 0.06 2.03 -7.55
C LEU A 52 0.90 3.22 -8.02
N THR A 53 0.41 3.98 -8.97
CA THR A 53 1.20 5.07 -9.57
C THR A 53 1.77 6.02 -8.51
N ASP A 54 1.00 6.34 -7.48
CA ASP A 54 1.44 7.25 -6.43
C ASP A 54 1.36 6.64 -5.03
N VAL A 55 1.19 5.33 -4.94
CA VAL A 55 1.15 4.63 -3.67
C VAL A 55 2.57 4.39 -3.17
N ARG A 56 2.81 4.66 -1.90
CA ARG A 56 4.11 4.46 -1.27
C ARG A 56 4.15 3.24 -0.35
N ILE A 57 3.02 2.91 0.25
CA ILE A 57 2.92 1.73 1.13
C ILE A 57 1.75 0.89 0.64
N LEU A 58 2.00 -0.37 0.39
CA LEU A 58 0.98 -1.31 -0.07
C LEU A 58 0.87 -2.46 0.90
N GLY A 59 -0.35 -2.74 1.36
CA GLY A 59 -0.65 -3.93 2.15
C GLY A 59 -1.49 -4.89 1.35
N ILE A 60 -1.08 -6.13 1.29
CA ILE A 60 -1.77 -7.18 0.53
C ILE A 60 -1.91 -8.43 1.39
N ARG A 61 -2.69 -9.37 0.87
CA ARG A 61 -2.76 -10.72 1.41
C ARG A 61 -2.29 -11.69 0.31
N SER A 62 -2.87 -12.86 0.23
CA SER A 62 -2.34 -13.93 -0.62
C SER A 62 -2.78 -13.86 -2.08
N ARG A 63 -3.76 -13.03 -2.40
CA ARG A 63 -4.34 -13.04 -3.76
C ARG A 63 -3.71 -12.03 -4.72
N THR A 64 -3.16 -10.97 -4.19
CA THR A 64 -2.54 -9.96 -5.04
C THR A 64 -1.17 -10.45 -5.51
N GLN A 65 -0.94 -10.39 -6.81
CA GLN A 65 0.31 -10.85 -7.39
C GLN A 65 1.18 -9.65 -7.74
N MET A 66 2.35 -9.59 -7.11
CA MET A 66 3.32 -8.53 -7.35
C MET A 66 4.36 -9.03 -8.34
N THR A 67 4.08 -8.81 -9.62
CA THR A 67 5.00 -9.19 -10.69
C THR A 67 5.97 -8.06 -10.98
N GLU A 68 7.00 -8.36 -11.78
CA GLU A 68 7.95 -7.33 -12.21
C GLU A 68 7.24 -6.20 -12.94
N ALA A 69 6.24 -6.53 -13.76
CA ALA A 69 5.49 -5.51 -14.49
C ALA A 69 4.74 -4.57 -13.52
N VAL A 70 4.16 -5.14 -12.46
CA VAL A 70 3.47 -4.35 -11.45
C VAL A 70 4.46 -3.43 -10.73
N PHE A 71 5.62 -3.96 -10.32
CA PHE A 71 6.64 -3.13 -9.67
C PHE A 71 7.12 -2.00 -10.58
N ALA A 72 7.23 -2.27 -11.88
CA ALA A 72 7.64 -1.23 -12.83
C ALA A 72 6.65 -0.06 -12.88
N HIS A 73 5.39 -0.30 -12.55
CA HIS A 73 4.36 0.75 -12.51
C HIS A 73 4.17 1.34 -11.11
N ALA A 74 5.03 1.00 -10.17
CA ALA A 74 4.94 1.49 -8.80
C ALA A 74 6.22 2.23 -8.41
N PRO A 75 6.53 3.34 -9.10
CA PRO A 75 7.84 3.99 -8.91
C PRO A 75 8.02 4.62 -7.54
N ARG A 76 6.94 4.85 -6.81
CA ARG A 76 7.00 5.48 -5.49
C ARG A 76 6.85 4.50 -4.35
N LEU A 77 6.60 3.24 -4.66
CA LEU A 77 6.40 2.23 -3.64
C LEU A 77 7.70 1.93 -2.91
N PHE A 78 7.72 2.11 -1.59
CA PHE A 78 8.91 1.79 -0.80
C PHE A 78 8.65 0.74 0.28
N THR A 79 7.39 0.41 0.54
CA THR A 79 7.06 -0.60 1.54
C THR A 79 5.94 -1.49 1.03
N LEU A 80 6.17 -2.79 1.10
CA LEU A 80 5.16 -3.78 0.78
C LEU A 80 5.00 -4.70 2.00
N GLY A 81 3.79 -4.72 2.56
CA GLY A 81 3.46 -5.59 3.66
C GLY A 81 2.54 -6.70 3.22
N CYS A 82 2.82 -7.92 3.66
CA CYS A 82 1.95 -9.06 3.40
C CYS A 82 1.28 -9.46 4.71
N PHE A 83 -0.04 -9.35 4.76
CA PHE A 83 -0.83 -9.56 5.97
C PHE A 83 -1.59 -10.89 5.97
N SER A 84 -1.16 -11.84 5.16
CA SER A 84 -1.82 -13.13 5.16
C SER A 84 -1.50 -13.88 6.44
N VAL A 85 -2.50 -14.54 6.99
CA VAL A 85 -2.32 -15.44 8.13
C VAL A 85 -2.18 -16.82 7.54
N GLY A 86 -1.03 -17.40 7.72
CA GLY A 86 -0.66 -18.68 7.12
C GLY A 86 -1.54 -19.81 7.54
#